data_3dfda778b5f97f79596a059d2c02ecf7
#
_entry.id   3dfda778b5f97f79596a059d2c02ecf7
#
_cell.length_a   1.000
_cell.length_b   1.000
_cell.length_c   1.000
_cell.angle_alpha   90.00
_cell.angle_beta   90.00
_cell.angle_gamma   90.00
#
_symmetry.space_group_name_H-M   'P 1'
#
loop_
_entity.id
_entity.type
_entity.pdbx_description
1 polymer ?
#
loop_
_entity_poly.entity_id
_entity_poly.type
_entity_poly.pdbx_seq_one_letter_code
_entity_poly.pdbx_strand_id
1 'polypeptide(L)'
;MRVTGPAAQTAVVCVNGGQSGEVAGTWSASIEWLVRRLAPDFPELGFAEVKYRIKSWKRMDWCVADALAAVEETGAPRTLLLGFSMGGAVAIQAAAEPTVEAVLGLAPWIPERLSLETLRGKRFDVIHGSLDRWLPGIPGVSAASSRRGYERARSLGVEGEYSLVPGALHGVALRAGREHLIPLPRAGAWARHVGTELERFQDSRG
;
A
#
# COMPACT_ATOMS: atom_id res chain seq x y z
N MET A 1 -0.09 -3.09 15.60
CA MET A 1 0.69 -2.33 14.62
C MET A 1 2.17 -2.37 14.99
N ARG A 2 3.11 -2.08 14.07
CA ARG A 2 4.55 -1.88 14.33
C ARG A 2 4.94 -0.52 13.75
N VAL A 3 5.57 0.33 14.56
CA VAL A 3 5.95 1.69 14.16
C VAL A 3 7.46 1.78 13.95
N THR A 4 7.89 2.49 12.91
CA THR A 4 9.27 2.86 12.61
C THR A 4 9.30 4.37 12.37
N GLY A 5 10.22 5.06 13.03
CA GLY A 5 10.30 6.53 13.01
C GLY A 5 9.60 7.19 14.20
N PRO A 6 9.54 8.53 14.24
CA PRO A 6 8.95 9.29 15.32
C PRO A 6 7.41 9.19 15.34
N ALA A 7 6.79 9.56 16.46
CA ALA A 7 5.40 9.97 16.50
C ALA A 7 5.31 11.30 15.73
N ALA A 8 4.85 11.24 14.48
CA ALA A 8 5.00 12.33 13.52
C ALA A 8 3.68 13.05 13.25
N GLN A 9 3.76 14.31 12.78
CA GLN A 9 2.63 15.04 12.21
C GLN A 9 2.11 14.42 10.91
N THR A 10 2.89 13.51 10.32
CA THR A 10 2.56 12.83 9.06
C THR A 10 2.90 11.36 9.18
N ALA A 11 1.91 10.50 8.95
CA ALA A 11 2.06 9.05 9.02
C ALA A 11 1.92 8.40 7.64
N VAL A 12 2.69 7.34 7.43
CA VAL A 12 2.51 6.39 6.32
C VAL A 12 2.02 5.07 6.92
N VAL A 13 0.73 4.80 6.78
CA VAL A 13 0.13 3.55 7.27
C VAL A 13 0.18 2.51 6.16
N CYS A 14 0.96 1.47 6.40
CA CYS A 14 1.30 0.44 5.42
C CYS A 14 0.42 -0.80 5.59
N VAL A 15 -0.42 -1.09 4.61
CA VAL A 15 -1.43 -2.15 4.61
C VAL A 15 -1.00 -3.32 3.73
N ASN A 16 -1.08 -4.52 4.28
CA ASN A 16 -0.57 -5.74 3.68
C ASN A 16 -1.50 -6.33 2.59
N GLY A 17 -0.94 -7.23 1.77
CA GLY A 17 -1.70 -8.06 0.83
C GLY A 17 -2.58 -9.11 1.50
N GLY A 18 -3.41 -9.77 0.70
CA GLY A 18 -4.36 -10.80 1.14
C GLY A 18 -3.89 -12.23 0.94
N GLN A 19 -4.81 -13.16 1.27
CA GLN A 19 -4.68 -14.58 1.01
C GLN A 19 -6.08 -15.19 0.80
N SER A 20 -6.15 -16.35 0.12
CA SER A 20 -7.44 -17.00 -0.20
C SER A 20 -8.11 -17.64 1.02
N GLY A 21 -7.32 -18.12 1.99
CA GLY A 21 -7.81 -18.67 3.25
C GLY A 21 -7.98 -17.61 4.33
N GLU A 22 -8.69 -17.94 5.40
CA GLU A 22 -8.72 -17.17 6.63
C GLU A 22 -7.56 -17.61 7.51
N VAL A 23 -6.48 -16.84 7.52
CA VAL A 23 -5.27 -17.16 8.27
C VAL A 23 -4.88 -16.01 9.20
N ALA A 24 -4.18 -16.32 10.27
CA ALA A 24 -3.61 -15.30 11.14
C ALA A 24 -2.75 -14.32 10.33
N GLY A 25 -2.84 -13.05 10.64
CA GLY A 25 -2.07 -12.02 9.97
C GLY A 25 -0.56 -12.21 10.12
N THR A 26 0.15 -11.83 9.07
CA THR A 26 1.62 -11.86 9.02
C THR A 26 2.15 -10.49 8.59
N TRP A 27 3.39 -10.17 8.92
CA TRP A 27 4.05 -8.99 8.38
C TRP A 27 4.36 -9.18 6.89
N SER A 28 4.14 -8.14 6.09
CA SER A 28 4.47 -8.15 4.66
C SER A 28 5.98 -8.03 4.46
N ALA A 29 6.59 -9.01 3.79
CA ALA A 29 8.00 -8.91 3.44
C ALA A 29 8.30 -7.70 2.53
N SER A 30 7.41 -7.42 1.57
CA SER A 30 7.55 -6.29 0.65
C SER A 30 7.45 -4.95 1.35
N ILE A 31 6.46 -4.77 2.23
CA ILE A 31 6.29 -3.53 3.02
C ILE A 31 7.48 -3.37 3.98
N GLU A 32 7.81 -4.39 4.75
CA GLU A 32 8.91 -4.34 5.72
C GLU A 32 10.24 -3.98 5.05
N TRP A 33 10.52 -4.56 3.87
CA TRP A 33 11.73 -4.22 3.14
C TRP A 33 11.73 -2.74 2.69
N LEU A 34 10.60 -2.24 2.17
CA LEU A 34 10.47 -0.84 1.76
C LEU A 34 10.61 0.10 2.95
N VAL A 35 9.95 -0.18 4.08
CA VAL A 35 10.07 0.66 5.29
C VAL A 35 11.51 0.70 5.79
N ARG A 36 12.18 -0.46 5.91
CA ARG A 36 13.60 -0.51 6.33
C ARG A 36 14.51 0.28 5.38
N ARG A 37 14.20 0.28 4.08
CA ARG A 37 15.02 0.96 3.06
C ARG A 37 14.77 2.46 3.01
N LEU A 38 13.53 2.90 3.24
CA LEU A 38 13.12 4.30 3.03
C LEU A 38 13.06 5.11 4.31
N ALA A 39 12.69 4.53 5.46
CA ALA A 39 12.54 5.29 6.69
C ALA A 39 13.78 6.13 7.08
N PRO A 40 15.03 5.70 6.86
CA PRO A 40 16.21 6.56 7.12
C PRO A 40 16.26 7.81 6.24
N ASP A 41 15.70 7.77 5.03
CA ASP A 41 15.69 8.88 4.07
C ASP A 41 14.53 9.86 4.36
N PHE A 42 13.55 9.46 5.21
CA PHE A 42 12.34 10.22 5.58
C PHE A 42 12.16 10.33 7.10
N PRO A 43 13.08 10.99 7.83
CA PRO A 43 13.06 11.03 9.30
C PRO A 43 11.85 11.77 9.89
N GLU A 44 11.15 12.57 9.09
CA GLU A 44 9.94 13.32 9.48
C GLU A 44 8.66 12.48 9.38
N LEU A 45 8.71 11.28 8.75
CA LEU A 45 7.56 10.41 8.58
C LEU A 45 7.53 9.30 9.62
N GLY A 46 6.37 9.09 10.24
CA GLY A 46 6.10 7.90 11.02
C GLY A 46 5.57 6.77 10.13
N PHE A 47 6.27 5.64 10.06
CA PHE A 47 5.80 4.46 9.30
C PHE A 47 5.10 3.48 10.24
N ALA A 48 3.82 3.18 9.98
CA ALA A 48 3.01 2.24 10.74
C ALA A 48 2.65 1.03 9.89
N GLU A 49 3.27 -0.13 10.13
CA GLU A 49 2.95 -1.36 9.44
C GLU A 49 1.78 -2.08 10.11
N VAL A 50 0.75 -2.41 9.34
CA VAL A 50 -0.44 -3.11 9.84
C VAL A 50 -0.25 -4.62 9.74
N LYS A 51 -0.49 -5.31 10.85
CA LYS A 51 -0.63 -6.76 10.88
C LYS A 51 -2.10 -7.09 11.14
N TYR A 52 -2.80 -7.58 10.13
CA TYR A 52 -4.20 -7.96 10.27
C TYR A 52 -4.41 -9.03 11.35
N ARG A 53 -5.54 -8.98 12.03
CA ARG A 53 -5.99 -10.09 12.91
C ARG A 53 -6.21 -11.35 12.08
N ILE A 54 -6.99 -11.21 11.00
CA ILE A 54 -7.22 -12.25 10.00
C ILE A 54 -6.88 -11.68 8.62
N LYS A 55 -6.01 -12.37 7.91
CA LYS A 55 -5.58 -12.01 6.55
C LYS A 55 -6.39 -12.83 5.55
N SER A 56 -7.39 -12.22 4.91
CA SER A 56 -8.24 -12.94 3.97
C SER A 56 -8.97 -11.99 3.02
N TRP A 57 -9.08 -12.38 1.74
CA TRP A 57 -9.95 -11.67 0.79
C TRP A 57 -11.45 -11.78 1.14
N LYS A 58 -11.84 -12.85 1.86
CA LYS A 58 -13.22 -13.06 2.31
C LYS A 58 -13.61 -12.18 3.50
N ARG A 59 -12.61 -11.73 4.25
CA ARG A 59 -12.76 -10.90 5.44
C ARG A 59 -12.06 -9.54 5.28
N MET A 60 -12.26 -8.94 4.10
CA MET A 60 -11.69 -7.62 3.79
C MET A 60 -12.22 -6.53 4.74
N ASP A 61 -13.46 -6.68 5.21
CA ASP A 61 -14.07 -5.85 6.26
C ASP A 61 -13.21 -5.77 7.54
N TRP A 62 -12.66 -6.90 7.99
CA TRP A 62 -11.77 -6.95 9.14
C TRP A 62 -10.41 -6.30 8.86
N CYS A 63 -9.90 -6.50 7.63
CA CYS A 63 -8.65 -5.86 7.22
C CYS A 63 -8.80 -4.32 7.16
N VAL A 64 -9.94 -3.82 6.72
CA VAL A 64 -10.28 -2.39 6.72
C VAL A 64 -10.38 -1.87 8.16
N ALA A 65 -11.07 -2.58 9.05
CA ALA A 65 -11.14 -2.21 10.45
C ALA A 65 -9.76 -2.16 11.13
N ASP A 66 -8.86 -3.11 10.81
CA ASP A 66 -7.50 -3.11 11.31
C ASP A 66 -6.65 -1.94 10.76
N ALA A 67 -6.90 -1.54 9.50
CA ALA A 67 -6.24 -0.38 8.88
C ALA A 67 -6.72 0.94 9.52
N LEU A 68 -8.03 1.09 9.73
CA LEU A 68 -8.62 2.26 10.40
C LEU A 68 -8.11 2.40 11.83
N ALA A 69 -8.09 1.30 12.59
CA ALA A 69 -7.54 1.31 13.96
C ALA A 69 -6.05 1.72 13.97
N ALA A 70 -5.27 1.32 12.95
CA ALA A 70 -3.89 1.75 12.83
C ALA A 70 -3.76 3.24 12.48
N VAL A 71 -4.63 3.79 11.63
CA VAL A 71 -4.67 5.23 11.36
C VAL A 71 -4.95 6.00 12.65
N GLU A 72 -5.99 5.60 13.39
CA GLU A 72 -6.35 6.21 14.67
C GLU A 72 -5.19 6.11 15.68
N GLU A 73 -4.56 4.94 15.81
CA GLU A 73 -3.45 4.70 16.75
C GLU A 73 -2.22 5.57 16.45
N THR A 74 -1.99 5.98 15.19
CA THR A 74 -0.89 6.92 14.86
C THR A 74 -1.12 8.30 15.45
N GLY A 75 -2.36 8.73 15.60
CA GLY A 75 -2.73 10.09 16.02
C GLY A 75 -2.26 11.19 15.08
N ALA A 76 -1.75 10.85 13.89
CA ALA A 76 -1.23 11.82 12.94
C ALA A 76 -2.36 12.58 12.25
N PRO A 77 -2.31 13.92 12.18
CA PRO A 77 -3.34 14.71 11.49
C PRO A 77 -3.32 14.53 9.96
N ARG A 78 -2.22 14.00 9.41
CA ARG A 78 -2.05 13.70 7.98
C ARG A 78 -1.59 12.27 7.78
N THR A 79 -2.29 11.53 6.95
CA THR A 79 -1.97 10.11 6.68
C THR A 79 -1.92 9.82 5.19
N LEU A 80 -0.87 9.12 4.76
CA LEU A 80 -0.82 8.41 3.48
C LEU A 80 -1.05 6.92 3.77
N LEU A 81 -2.01 6.31 3.07
CA LEU A 81 -2.21 4.87 3.10
C LEU A 81 -1.40 4.21 1.97
N LEU A 82 -0.43 3.38 2.31
CA LEU A 82 0.35 2.60 1.35
C LEU A 82 -0.18 1.16 1.34
N GLY A 83 -0.88 0.77 0.28
CA GLY A 83 -1.55 -0.52 0.18
C GLY A 83 -0.91 -1.47 -0.83
N PHE A 84 -0.43 -2.64 -0.39
CA PHE A 84 0.15 -3.66 -1.25
C PHE A 84 -0.88 -4.72 -1.65
N SER A 85 -1.05 -5.00 -2.95
CA SER A 85 -1.93 -6.05 -3.48
C SER A 85 -3.40 -5.86 -3.00
N MET A 86 -4.00 -6.81 -2.28
CA MET A 86 -5.31 -6.63 -1.61
C MET A 86 -5.32 -5.40 -0.68
N GLY A 87 -4.18 -5.06 -0.08
CA GLY A 87 -4.03 -3.85 0.72
C GLY A 87 -4.36 -2.57 -0.05
N GLY A 88 -4.28 -2.56 -1.38
CA GLY A 88 -4.77 -1.47 -2.21
C GLY A 88 -6.28 -1.28 -2.07
N ALA A 89 -7.08 -2.35 -2.13
CA ALA A 89 -8.53 -2.28 -1.89
C ALA A 89 -8.86 -1.88 -0.44
N VAL A 90 -8.09 -2.38 0.53
CA VAL A 90 -8.24 -2.02 1.94
C VAL A 90 -7.93 -0.53 2.14
N ALA A 91 -6.82 -0.02 1.60
CA ALA A 91 -6.43 1.38 1.68
C ALA A 91 -7.48 2.31 1.04
N ILE A 92 -8.03 1.93 -0.13
CA ILE A 92 -9.11 2.68 -0.78
C ILE A 92 -10.33 2.77 0.14
N GLN A 93 -10.76 1.69 0.78
CA GLN A 93 -11.91 1.74 1.69
C GLN A 93 -11.60 2.51 2.97
N ALA A 94 -10.41 2.34 3.55
CA ALA A 94 -9.98 3.05 4.75
C ALA A 94 -9.74 4.56 4.48
N ALA A 95 -9.63 4.97 3.21
CA ALA A 95 -9.51 6.37 2.83
C ALA A 95 -10.78 7.19 3.12
N ALA A 96 -11.86 6.58 3.61
CA ALA A 96 -13.00 7.32 4.18
C ALA A 96 -12.60 8.14 5.43
N GLU A 97 -11.52 7.77 6.12
CA GLU A 97 -11.01 8.49 7.28
C GLU A 97 -10.53 9.89 6.87
N PRO A 98 -11.00 10.96 7.56
CA PRO A 98 -10.69 12.35 7.19
C PRO A 98 -9.20 12.70 7.20
N THR A 99 -8.41 12.11 8.09
CA THR A 99 -6.96 12.35 8.18
C THR A 99 -6.18 11.74 7.02
N VAL A 100 -6.79 10.85 6.23
CA VAL A 100 -6.18 10.28 5.04
C VAL A 100 -6.28 11.27 3.89
N GLU A 101 -5.15 11.75 3.41
CA GLU A 101 -5.06 12.70 2.28
C GLU A 101 -4.67 12.01 0.97
N ALA A 102 -3.95 10.89 1.05
CA ALA A 102 -3.47 10.18 -0.12
C ALA A 102 -3.48 8.65 0.05
N VAL A 103 -3.61 7.95 -1.07
CA VAL A 103 -3.47 6.50 -1.17
C VAL A 103 -2.42 6.18 -2.21
N LEU A 104 -1.42 5.37 -1.85
CA LEU A 104 -0.42 4.81 -2.74
C LEU A 104 -0.62 3.29 -2.87
N GLY A 105 -1.06 2.84 -4.04
CA GLY A 105 -1.24 1.42 -4.33
C GLY A 105 0.01 0.79 -4.93
N LEU A 106 0.55 -0.24 -4.28
CA LEU A 106 1.65 -1.06 -4.81
C LEU A 106 1.06 -2.36 -5.37
N ALA A 107 1.10 -2.52 -6.70
CA ALA A 107 0.45 -3.62 -7.42
C ALA A 107 -1.00 -3.86 -6.91
N PRO A 108 -1.83 -2.80 -6.78
CA PRO A 108 -3.08 -2.85 -6.05
C PRO A 108 -4.11 -3.73 -6.76
N TRP A 109 -4.82 -4.55 -5.98
CA TRP A 109 -6.04 -5.20 -6.43
C TRP A 109 -7.21 -4.24 -6.27
N ILE A 110 -7.84 -3.88 -7.40
CA ILE A 110 -8.95 -2.93 -7.46
C ILE A 110 -10.12 -3.60 -8.23
N PRO A 111 -10.91 -4.45 -7.55
CA PRO A 111 -12.00 -5.16 -8.23
C PRO A 111 -13.08 -4.18 -8.71
N GLU A 112 -13.80 -4.56 -9.78
CA GLU A 112 -14.83 -3.70 -10.40
C GLU A 112 -15.93 -3.29 -9.43
N ARG A 113 -16.32 -4.18 -8.51
CA ARG A 113 -17.34 -3.92 -7.49
C ARG A 113 -16.89 -3.00 -6.33
N LEU A 114 -15.58 -2.70 -6.23
CA LEU A 114 -15.07 -1.81 -5.19
C LEU A 114 -15.53 -0.38 -5.46
N SER A 115 -16.20 0.23 -4.49
CA SER A 115 -16.47 1.66 -4.53
C SER A 115 -15.18 2.46 -4.41
N LEU A 116 -15.03 3.49 -5.23
CA LEU A 116 -13.89 4.41 -5.23
C LEU A 116 -14.27 5.81 -4.73
N GLU A 117 -15.50 5.98 -4.24
CA GLU A 117 -16.01 7.27 -3.74
C GLU A 117 -15.19 7.82 -2.56
N THR A 118 -14.60 6.96 -1.76
CA THR A 118 -13.71 7.32 -0.64
C THR A 118 -12.43 8.06 -1.08
N LEU A 119 -12.09 7.99 -2.37
CA LEU A 119 -10.93 8.68 -2.94
C LEU A 119 -11.24 10.11 -3.39
N ARG A 120 -12.51 10.55 -3.41
CA ARG A 120 -12.86 11.92 -3.82
C ARG A 120 -12.17 12.96 -2.94
N GLY A 121 -11.54 13.93 -3.57
CA GLY A 121 -10.78 14.99 -2.90
C GLY A 121 -9.44 14.50 -2.32
N LYS A 122 -9.00 13.29 -2.64
CA LYS A 122 -7.72 12.71 -2.21
C LYS A 122 -6.86 12.38 -3.43
N ARG A 123 -5.56 12.25 -3.20
CA ARG A 123 -4.62 11.79 -4.24
C ARG A 123 -4.56 10.25 -4.24
N PHE A 124 -4.57 9.66 -5.43
CA PHE A 124 -4.42 8.22 -5.60
C PHE A 124 -3.36 7.88 -6.64
N ASP A 125 -2.22 7.42 -6.16
CA ASP A 125 -1.10 7.00 -6.99
C ASP A 125 -0.99 5.47 -7.03
N VAL A 126 -0.53 4.95 -8.17
CA VAL A 126 -0.34 3.51 -8.36
C VAL A 126 1.04 3.24 -8.93
N ILE A 127 1.77 2.33 -8.30
CA ILE A 127 3.01 1.76 -8.81
C ILE A 127 2.78 0.27 -9.08
N HIS A 128 3.14 -0.21 -10.27
CA HIS A 128 2.88 -1.60 -10.66
C HIS A 128 4.06 -2.23 -11.38
N GLY A 129 4.36 -3.50 -11.11
CA GLY A 129 5.39 -4.24 -11.82
C GLY A 129 4.93 -4.64 -13.23
N SER A 130 5.72 -4.37 -14.27
CA SER A 130 5.32 -4.66 -15.65
C SER A 130 5.24 -6.17 -15.97
N LEU A 131 5.87 -7.01 -15.16
CA LEU A 131 5.83 -8.47 -15.28
C LEU A 131 4.91 -9.12 -14.23
N ASP A 132 4.11 -8.32 -13.52
CA ASP A 132 3.13 -8.84 -12.59
C ASP A 132 2.01 -9.54 -13.35
N ARG A 133 1.91 -10.82 -13.13
CA ARG A 133 0.87 -11.68 -13.70
C ARG A 133 0.57 -12.81 -12.74
N TRP A 134 -0.62 -13.35 -12.86
CA TRP A 134 -0.97 -14.55 -12.13
C TRP A 134 -0.09 -15.72 -12.59
N LEU A 135 0.56 -16.38 -11.64
CA LEU A 135 1.28 -17.64 -11.84
C LEU A 135 0.68 -18.70 -10.93
N PRO A 136 0.67 -20.00 -11.31
CA PRO A 136 0.19 -21.07 -10.44
C PRO A 136 0.85 -21.01 -9.06
N GLY A 137 0.03 -20.88 -7.99
CA GLY A 137 0.50 -20.77 -6.61
C GLY A 137 1.02 -19.39 -6.18
N ILE A 138 1.13 -18.43 -7.09
CA ILE A 138 1.52 -17.04 -6.79
C ILE A 138 0.45 -16.11 -7.39
N PRO A 139 -0.57 -15.76 -6.61
CA PRO A 139 -1.60 -14.85 -7.10
C PRO A 139 -1.01 -13.46 -7.31
N GLY A 140 -0.87 -13.06 -8.57
CA GLY A 140 -0.52 -11.71 -8.98
C GLY A 140 -1.76 -10.90 -9.34
N VAL A 141 -1.57 -9.60 -9.48
CA VAL A 141 -2.57 -8.68 -10.04
C VAL A 141 -2.03 -8.19 -11.38
N SER A 142 -2.76 -8.38 -12.47
CA SER A 142 -2.27 -7.87 -13.76
C SER A 142 -2.26 -6.35 -13.78
N ALA A 143 -1.21 -5.76 -14.35
CA ALA A 143 -1.10 -4.31 -14.53
C ALA A 143 -2.30 -3.73 -15.28
N ALA A 144 -2.83 -4.47 -16.27
CA ALA A 144 -4.05 -4.05 -16.99
C ALA A 144 -5.28 -3.99 -16.06
N SER A 145 -5.44 -4.92 -15.12
CA SER A 145 -6.55 -4.90 -14.16
C SER A 145 -6.46 -3.72 -13.20
N SER A 146 -5.29 -3.48 -12.62
CA SER A 146 -5.12 -2.33 -11.72
C SER A 146 -5.23 -0.99 -12.46
N ARG A 147 -4.77 -0.92 -13.71
CA ARG A 147 -4.93 0.28 -14.55
C ARG A 147 -6.39 0.60 -14.80
N ARG A 148 -7.24 -0.39 -15.13
CA ARG A 148 -8.69 -0.15 -15.24
C ARG A 148 -9.29 0.39 -13.94
N GLY A 149 -8.87 -0.14 -12.79
CA GLY A 149 -9.30 0.38 -11.48
C GLY A 149 -8.85 1.82 -11.26
N TYR A 150 -7.62 2.15 -11.60
CA TYR A 150 -7.09 3.51 -11.56
C TYR A 150 -7.85 4.47 -12.49
N GLU A 151 -8.12 4.06 -13.74
CA GLU A 151 -8.89 4.86 -14.70
C GLU A 151 -10.32 5.12 -14.23
N ARG A 152 -10.96 4.17 -13.54
CA ARG A 152 -12.24 4.39 -12.86
C ARG A 152 -12.13 5.48 -11.78
N ALA A 153 -11.05 5.50 -10.98
CA ALA A 153 -10.83 6.58 -10.01
C ALA A 153 -10.65 7.93 -10.71
N ARG A 154 -9.87 7.96 -11.82
CA ARG A 154 -9.71 9.17 -12.63
C ARG A 154 -11.04 9.71 -13.19
N SER A 155 -11.94 8.82 -13.60
CA SER A 155 -13.28 9.24 -14.08
C SER A 155 -14.17 9.86 -13.00
N LEU A 156 -13.84 9.67 -11.72
CA LEU A 156 -14.49 10.32 -10.57
C LEU A 156 -13.83 11.68 -10.21
N GLY A 157 -12.85 12.15 -11.00
CA GLY A 157 -12.09 13.36 -10.71
C GLY A 157 -10.95 13.18 -9.70
N VAL A 158 -10.59 11.93 -9.35
CA VAL A 158 -9.49 11.66 -8.43
C VAL A 158 -8.16 11.96 -9.13
N GLU A 159 -7.28 12.74 -8.50
CA GLU A 159 -5.95 13.05 -9.01
C GLU A 159 -4.94 11.95 -8.68
N GLY A 160 -3.85 11.86 -9.45
CA GLY A 160 -2.75 10.94 -9.20
C GLY A 160 -2.06 10.45 -10.46
N GLU A 161 -1.10 9.56 -10.29
CA GLU A 161 -0.28 8.99 -11.34
C GLU A 161 -0.30 7.46 -11.33
N TYR A 162 -0.13 6.85 -12.51
CA TYR A 162 0.04 5.42 -12.67
C TYR A 162 1.41 5.11 -13.26
N SER A 163 2.29 4.55 -12.45
CA SER A 163 3.67 4.24 -12.80
C SER A 163 3.90 2.74 -12.99
N LEU A 164 4.64 2.36 -14.03
CA LEU A 164 5.11 0.99 -14.23
C LEU A 164 6.59 0.88 -13.87
N VAL A 165 6.94 -0.17 -13.12
CA VAL A 165 8.33 -0.56 -12.87
C VAL A 165 8.72 -1.63 -13.89
N PRO A 166 9.54 -1.29 -14.90
CA PRO A 166 9.92 -2.24 -15.95
C PRO A 166 10.65 -3.46 -15.39
N GLY A 167 10.21 -4.66 -15.78
CA GLY A 167 10.82 -5.93 -15.38
C GLY A 167 10.55 -6.33 -13.92
N ALA A 168 9.68 -5.63 -13.20
CA ALA A 168 9.32 -5.96 -11.83
C ALA A 168 8.15 -6.96 -11.76
N LEU A 169 8.21 -7.83 -10.76
CA LEU A 169 7.18 -8.81 -10.40
C LEU A 169 6.14 -8.19 -9.44
N HIS A 170 5.20 -9.03 -8.94
CA HIS A 170 4.14 -8.61 -8.00
C HIS A 170 4.68 -8.07 -6.67
N GLY A 171 5.75 -8.66 -6.12
CA GLY A 171 6.30 -8.28 -4.83
C GLY A 171 7.62 -7.53 -4.93
N VAL A 172 8.04 -6.94 -3.81
CA VAL A 172 9.32 -6.25 -3.66
C VAL A 172 10.36 -7.13 -2.97
N ALA A 173 9.93 -7.94 -2.00
CA ALA A 173 10.79 -8.87 -1.27
C ALA A 173 10.02 -10.12 -0.84
N LEU A 174 10.76 -11.19 -0.59
CA LEU A 174 10.29 -12.43 0.02
C LEU A 174 10.88 -12.57 1.42
N ARG A 175 10.22 -13.38 2.25
CA ARG A 175 10.72 -13.74 3.58
C ARG A 175 11.29 -15.14 3.58
N ALA A 176 12.57 -15.26 3.96
CA ALA A 176 13.26 -16.52 4.21
C ALA A 176 13.49 -16.67 5.73
N GLY A 177 12.78 -17.63 6.35
CA GLY A 177 12.80 -17.77 7.80
C GLY A 177 12.10 -16.61 8.54
N ARG A 178 12.54 -16.30 9.78
CA ARG A 178 11.87 -15.32 10.64
C ARG A 178 12.25 -13.88 10.35
N GLU A 179 13.51 -13.61 10.02
CA GLU A 179 14.07 -12.25 9.99
C GLU A 179 14.70 -11.85 8.66
N HIS A 180 14.98 -12.82 7.79
CA HIS A 180 15.70 -12.56 6.54
C HIS A 180 14.74 -12.16 5.42
N LEU A 181 14.97 -10.97 4.85
CA LEU A 181 14.24 -10.45 3.69
C LEU A 181 15.14 -10.55 2.46
N ILE A 182 14.64 -11.21 1.43
CA ILE A 182 15.34 -11.35 0.14
C ILE A 182 14.67 -10.39 -0.84
N PRO A 183 15.35 -9.32 -1.28
CA PRO A 183 14.80 -8.44 -2.29
C PRO A 183 14.63 -9.17 -3.62
N LEU A 184 13.49 -8.96 -4.26
CA LEU A 184 13.22 -9.46 -5.59
C LEU A 184 13.90 -8.58 -6.66
N PRO A 185 14.05 -9.07 -7.90
CA PRO A 185 14.52 -8.25 -9.01
C PRO A 185 13.72 -6.94 -9.09
N ARG A 186 14.42 -5.81 -9.28
CA ARG A 186 13.84 -4.45 -9.33
C ARG A 186 13.34 -3.89 -7.99
N ALA A 187 13.61 -4.51 -6.83
CA ALA A 187 13.25 -3.95 -5.51
C ALA A 187 13.74 -2.50 -5.34
N GLY A 188 14.98 -2.19 -5.75
CA GLY A 188 15.51 -0.82 -5.72
C GLY A 188 14.75 0.17 -6.63
N ALA A 189 14.17 -0.30 -7.76
CA ALA A 189 13.32 0.54 -8.59
C ALA A 189 11.97 0.82 -7.90
N TRP A 190 11.36 -0.19 -7.27
CA TRP A 190 10.19 0.00 -6.42
C TRP A 190 10.45 1.07 -5.34
N ALA A 191 11.58 0.96 -4.61
CA ALA A 191 11.92 1.91 -3.55
C ALA A 191 12.06 3.34 -4.09
N ARG A 192 12.69 3.54 -5.25
CA ARG A 192 12.79 4.89 -5.87
C ARG A 192 11.42 5.47 -6.20
N HIS A 193 10.52 4.70 -6.83
CA HIS A 193 9.17 5.20 -7.12
C HIS A 193 8.40 5.53 -5.85
N VAL A 194 8.46 4.66 -4.83
CA VAL A 194 7.82 4.94 -3.53
C VAL A 194 8.42 6.18 -2.88
N GLY A 195 9.76 6.33 -2.89
CA GLY A 195 10.45 7.51 -2.37
C GLY A 195 9.95 8.80 -3.01
N THR A 196 9.85 8.84 -4.35
CA THR A 196 9.30 10.01 -5.06
C THR A 196 7.87 10.35 -4.63
N GLU A 197 7.01 9.35 -4.38
CA GLU A 197 5.65 9.63 -3.90
C GLU A 197 5.63 10.11 -2.44
N LEU A 198 6.55 9.62 -1.60
CA LEU A 198 6.70 10.11 -0.23
C LEU A 198 7.20 11.56 -0.20
N GLU A 199 8.19 11.93 -1.03
CA GLU A 199 8.66 13.31 -1.21
C GLU A 199 7.49 14.21 -1.61
N ARG A 200 6.74 13.82 -2.64
CA ARG A 200 5.58 14.57 -3.13
C ARG A 200 4.51 14.75 -2.05
N PHE A 201 4.26 13.72 -1.23
CA PHE A 201 3.31 13.80 -0.13
C PHE A 201 3.79 14.72 1.00
N GLN A 202 5.11 14.78 1.28
CA GLN A 202 5.67 15.73 2.23
C GLN A 202 5.55 17.17 1.72
N ASP A 203 5.85 17.41 0.43
CA ASP A 203 5.87 18.73 -0.18
C ASP A 203 4.48 19.34 -0.37
N SER A 204 3.43 18.52 -0.39
CA SER A 204 2.04 18.98 -0.50
C SER A 204 1.51 19.75 0.72
N ARG A 205 2.39 20.25 1.59
CA ARG A 205 2.11 21.09 2.78
C ARG A 205 1.90 22.59 2.44
N GLY A 206 1.93 22.95 1.15
CA GLY A 206 1.82 24.33 0.68
C GLY A 206 0.37 24.80 0.51
#